data_af65ea64440be0ac59f3b2638f71630f
#
_entry.id   af65ea64440be0ac59f3b2638f71630f
#
_cell.length_a   1.000
_cell.length_b   1.000
_cell.length_c   1.000
_cell.angle_alpha   90.00
_cell.angle_beta   90.00
_cell.angle_gamma   90.00
#
_symmetry.space_group_name_H-M   'P 1'
#
loop_
_entity.id
_entity.type
_entity.pdbx_description
1 polymer ?
#
loop_
_entity_poly.entity_id
_entity_poly.type
_entity_poly.pdbx_seq_one_letter_code
_entity_poly.pdbx_strand_id
1 'polypeptide(L)'
;MATSCNDFLTEKPKGKLTPDNYFSSQDELNMGVYALYSKVCDIQTNTNPMMMAWQGDDVTTNPGSNKQHLAEVDAFHPNDGNNGAAWAWKTSFVTIKAANDIVNNAGKTPTTDAEKDIAIGQAKFWRAVNYFYLVRRFGPIPMNLKGDIDYNRPLTSVEEVYKQIVADLKDCVATLPTKYTEAPRLINEANIYITKQAAQATLAAVYMAMAGWPLQQTERYADAAEQAKAVIDGVEAGTYEYILESDYKNVYAISHNYTNETVVGINFSGAFAWDEDSEMTKSNLFESLGGWGDGWGEIKFWKDFPDGPRKAATYNPKILKNNGRNNETELLDWWEVEEAHPMFSIFTVAPDGGDYDYTKPAGYISSNSHRHRLIRYSEVLLWYAEAQARAEGTPSSMAYECINKVRNRAGLANLTAGLNGADFAEACVQEHGWEVAGYWPALVTRRDDLMRINRLEQLFNSRKANAPITVAPGVTLQESVLVPDNVVWQGEKSIYLPYPALDAQLNKNLKR
;
A
#
# COMPACT_ATOMS: atom_id res chain seq x y z
N MET A 1 16.61 3.86 -61.41
CA MET A 1 15.88 4.03 -60.14
C MET A 1 15.77 2.66 -59.50
N ALA A 2 16.53 2.40 -58.46
CA ALA A 2 16.47 1.13 -57.73
C ALA A 2 15.45 1.29 -56.61
N THR A 3 14.28 0.69 -56.76
CA THR A 3 13.31 0.53 -55.69
C THR A 3 13.86 -0.53 -54.73
N SER A 4 14.38 -0.08 -53.60
CA SER A 4 14.82 -0.93 -52.50
C SER A 4 13.59 -1.59 -51.85
N CYS A 5 13.51 -2.93 -51.92
CA CYS A 5 12.56 -3.72 -51.17
C CYS A 5 12.96 -3.74 -49.68
N ASN A 6 12.57 -2.76 -48.94
CA ASN A 6 12.79 -2.72 -47.46
C ASN A 6 12.00 -3.78 -46.68
N ASP A 7 10.97 -4.35 -47.29
CA ASP A 7 10.12 -5.37 -46.65
C ASP A 7 10.75 -6.77 -46.54
N PHE A 8 11.80 -7.06 -47.31
CA PHE A 8 12.43 -8.38 -47.33
C PHE A 8 13.46 -8.61 -46.20
N LEU A 9 13.87 -7.54 -45.51
CA LEU A 9 14.84 -7.59 -44.42
C LEU A 9 14.21 -7.44 -43.03
N THR A 10 12.90 -7.25 -42.93
CA THR A 10 12.18 -7.28 -41.65
C THR A 10 11.82 -8.71 -41.35
N GLU A 11 12.69 -9.41 -40.63
CA GLU A 11 12.43 -10.75 -40.10
C GLU A 11 11.27 -10.66 -39.11
N LYS A 12 10.07 -11.07 -39.53
CA LYS A 12 8.97 -11.30 -38.59
C LYS A 12 9.26 -12.62 -37.88
N PRO A 13 9.62 -12.60 -36.60
CA PRO A 13 9.98 -13.83 -35.88
C PRO A 13 8.79 -14.76 -35.82
N LYS A 14 8.81 -15.80 -36.63
CA LYS A 14 7.80 -16.87 -36.58
C LYS A 14 8.01 -17.66 -35.28
N GLY A 15 7.01 -17.58 -34.39
CA GLY A 15 7.02 -18.33 -33.13
C GLY A 15 7.45 -17.57 -31.87
N LYS A 16 7.76 -16.26 -31.97
CA LYS A 16 7.91 -15.40 -30.78
C LYS A 16 6.67 -14.56 -30.60
N LEU A 17 6.09 -14.58 -29.41
CA LEU A 17 5.05 -13.63 -29.01
C LEU A 17 5.68 -12.24 -28.84
N THR A 18 5.15 -11.26 -29.54
CA THR A 18 5.50 -9.85 -29.42
C THR A 18 4.22 -9.06 -29.17
N PRO A 19 4.27 -7.85 -28.59
CA PRO A 19 3.06 -7.04 -28.43
C PRO A 19 2.27 -6.82 -29.72
N ASP A 20 2.96 -6.86 -30.88
CA ASP A 20 2.33 -6.66 -32.20
C ASP A 20 1.51 -7.86 -32.69
N ASN A 21 1.88 -9.08 -32.30
CA ASN A 21 1.19 -10.31 -32.71
C ASN A 21 0.44 -11.02 -31.57
N TYR A 22 0.53 -10.53 -30.37
CA TYR A 22 -0.21 -10.99 -29.20
C TYR A 22 -1.62 -10.41 -29.18
N PHE A 23 -2.36 -10.02 -28.55
CA PHE A 23 -3.68 -9.35 -28.52
C PHE A 23 -4.54 -9.57 -29.78
N SER A 24 -4.48 -10.75 -30.39
CA SER A 24 -5.21 -11.11 -31.62
C SER A 24 -6.57 -11.76 -31.36
N SER A 25 -6.92 -12.01 -30.10
CA SER A 25 -8.18 -12.58 -29.66
C SER A 25 -8.60 -12.06 -28.27
N GLN A 26 -9.88 -12.24 -27.91
CA GLN A 26 -10.39 -11.94 -26.56
C GLN A 26 -9.61 -12.72 -25.48
N ASP A 27 -9.30 -14.00 -25.73
CA ASP A 27 -8.57 -14.84 -24.77
C ASP A 27 -7.15 -14.30 -24.52
N GLU A 28 -6.46 -13.88 -25.57
CA GLU A 28 -5.13 -13.26 -25.43
C GLU A 28 -5.19 -11.92 -24.68
N LEU A 29 -6.24 -11.11 -24.90
CA LEU A 29 -6.45 -9.89 -24.13
C LEU A 29 -6.67 -10.21 -22.64
N ASN A 30 -7.49 -11.20 -22.32
CA ASN A 30 -7.71 -11.67 -20.96
C ASN A 30 -6.42 -12.20 -20.32
N MET A 31 -5.63 -12.99 -21.06
CA MET A 31 -4.33 -13.49 -20.58
C MET A 31 -3.35 -12.34 -20.31
N GLY A 32 -3.39 -11.27 -21.12
CA GLY A 32 -2.62 -10.05 -20.86
C GLY A 32 -3.00 -9.38 -19.54
N VAL A 33 -4.30 -9.32 -19.23
CA VAL A 33 -4.80 -8.79 -17.95
C VAL A 33 -4.37 -9.69 -16.78
N TYR A 34 -4.45 -11.02 -16.92
CA TYR A 34 -4.00 -11.95 -15.86
C TYR A 34 -2.50 -11.81 -15.61
N ALA A 35 -1.70 -11.69 -16.67
CA ALA A 35 -0.25 -11.45 -16.55
C ALA A 35 0.04 -10.12 -15.83
N LEU A 36 -0.75 -9.05 -16.08
CA LEU A 36 -0.64 -7.80 -15.34
C LEU A 36 -0.93 -8.00 -13.85
N TYR A 37 -2.00 -8.72 -13.49
CA TYR A 37 -2.34 -8.98 -12.08
C TYR A 37 -1.27 -9.81 -11.38
N SER A 38 -0.62 -10.79 -12.06
CA SER A 38 0.54 -11.50 -11.52
C SER A 38 1.67 -10.52 -11.20
N LYS A 39 1.96 -9.53 -12.08
CA LYS A 39 2.99 -8.51 -11.78
C LYS A 39 2.59 -7.55 -10.65
N VAL A 40 1.31 -7.31 -10.46
CA VAL A 40 0.80 -6.56 -9.31
C VAL A 40 1.06 -7.33 -8.00
N CYS A 41 0.88 -8.65 -7.99
CA CYS A 41 1.22 -9.49 -6.84
C CYS A 41 2.72 -9.39 -6.47
N ASP A 42 3.64 -9.44 -7.46
CA ASP A 42 5.08 -9.35 -7.25
C ASP A 42 5.53 -8.13 -6.41
N ILE A 43 4.74 -7.05 -6.39
CA ILE A 43 5.05 -5.84 -5.63
C ILE A 43 4.72 -6.00 -4.15
N GLN A 44 3.79 -6.87 -3.81
CA GLN A 44 3.25 -6.97 -2.46
C GLN A 44 3.32 -8.37 -1.84
N THR A 45 4.04 -9.31 -2.44
CA THR A 45 4.25 -10.64 -1.82
C THR A 45 4.89 -10.52 -0.44
N ASN A 46 5.87 -9.62 -0.29
CA ASN A 46 6.60 -9.40 0.96
C ASN A 46 6.93 -7.92 1.18
N THR A 47 7.68 -7.64 2.24
CA THR A 47 8.00 -6.30 2.72
C THR A 47 8.99 -5.53 1.85
N ASN A 48 9.87 -6.21 1.09
CA ASN A 48 10.98 -5.57 0.39
C ASN A 48 10.55 -4.42 -0.53
N PRO A 49 9.59 -4.58 -1.46
CA PRO A 49 9.17 -3.47 -2.33
C PRO A 49 8.38 -2.40 -1.57
N MET A 50 7.84 -2.73 -0.39
CA MET A 50 6.97 -1.86 0.40
C MET A 50 7.69 -1.18 1.57
N MET A 51 9.01 -1.32 1.66
CA MET A 51 9.83 -0.90 2.79
C MET A 51 9.70 0.59 3.19
N MET A 52 9.16 1.46 2.33
CA MET A 52 8.94 2.86 2.69
C MET A 52 7.97 3.05 3.85
N ALA A 53 7.11 2.07 4.15
CA ALA A 53 6.25 2.10 5.33
C ALA A 53 7.07 2.24 6.63
N TRP A 54 8.28 1.68 6.69
CA TRP A 54 9.19 1.79 7.85
C TRP A 54 9.71 3.20 8.13
N GLN A 55 9.47 4.15 7.26
CA GLN A 55 9.66 5.57 7.53
C GLN A 55 8.43 6.23 8.21
N GLY A 56 7.42 5.45 8.60
CA GLY A 56 6.28 5.86 9.45
C GLY A 56 6.64 5.82 10.94
N ASP A 57 5.76 6.30 11.83
CA ASP A 57 5.94 6.25 13.29
C ASP A 57 5.23 5.06 13.94
N ASP A 58 4.72 4.12 13.14
CA ASP A 58 3.90 2.99 13.55
C ASP A 58 4.59 1.62 13.43
N VAL A 59 5.61 1.52 12.60
CA VAL A 59 6.34 0.28 12.34
C VAL A 59 7.85 0.50 12.38
N THR A 60 8.56 -0.43 13.00
CA THR A 60 10.02 -0.55 13.03
C THR A 60 10.44 -1.97 12.65
N THR A 61 11.72 -2.30 12.76
CA THR A 61 12.24 -3.62 12.38
C THR A 61 13.29 -4.12 13.36
N ASN A 62 13.67 -5.39 13.21
CA ASN A 62 14.86 -5.94 13.83
C ASN A 62 16.12 -5.24 13.25
N PRO A 63 17.01 -4.68 14.10
CA PRO A 63 18.26 -4.07 13.63
C PRO A 63 19.30 -5.08 13.11
N GLY A 64 18.95 -6.37 13.02
CA GLY A 64 19.83 -7.43 12.52
C GLY A 64 20.27 -7.23 11.07
N SER A 65 21.41 -7.80 10.69
CA SER A 65 22.04 -7.58 9.38
C SER A 65 21.20 -8.04 8.19
N ASN A 66 20.32 -9.02 8.36
CA ASN A 66 19.40 -9.49 7.33
C ASN A 66 18.22 -8.52 7.06
N LYS A 67 18.04 -7.51 7.93
CA LYS A 67 17.01 -6.46 7.81
C LYS A 67 17.59 -5.09 7.47
N GLN A 68 18.85 -5.03 7.08
CA GLN A 68 19.55 -3.78 6.82
C GLN A 68 18.76 -2.83 5.89
N HIS A 69 18.13 -3.35 4.85
CA HIS A 69 17.35 -2.55 3.91
C HIS A 69 16.13 -1.86 4.54
N LEU A 70 15.48 -2.49 5.52
CA LEU A 70 14.37 -1.92 6.29
C LEU A 70 14.90 -0.93 7.34
N ALA A 71 15.93 -1.33 8.09
CA ALA A 71 16.54 -0.50 9.12
C ALA A 71 17.15 0.80 8.57
N GLU A 72 17.73 0.78 7.37
CA GLU A 72 18.22 1.98 6.69
C GLU A 72 17.09 2.99 6.39
N VAL A 73 15.92 2.50 5.97
CA VAL A 73 14.75 3.35 5.71
C VAL A 73 14.14 3.86 7.00
N ASP A 74 14.02 3.01 7.98
CA ASP A 74 13.55 3.34 9.32
C ASP A 74 14.43 4.42 9.97
N ALA A 75 15.76 4.31 9.81
CA ALA A 75 16.74 5.31 10.26
C ALA A 75 16.90 6.53 9.31
N PHE A 76 16.06 6.70 8.28
CA PHE A 76 16.15 7.78 7.28
C PHE A 76 17.51 7.85 6.56
N HIS A 77 18.15 6.70 6.36
CA HIS A 77 19.53 6.61 5.86
C HIS A 77 19.72 5.52 4.78
N PRO A 78 18.80 5.36 3.82
CA PRO A 78 18.96 4.38 2.74
C PRO A 78 20.08 4.81 1.79
N ASN A 79 20.86 3.84 1.30
CA ASN A 79 21.87 4.04 0.25
C ASN A 79 21.40 3.51 -1.11
N ASP A 80 22.14 3.80 -2.17
CA ASP A 80 21.79 3.43 -3.55
C ASP A 80 21.97 1.94 -3.88
N GLY A 81 22.62 1.19 -2.98
CA GLY A 81 22.71 -0.28 -3.01
C GLY A 81 21.60 -0.99 -2.25
N ASN A 82 20.63 -0.26 -1.68
CA ASN A 82 19.53 -0.83 -0.91
C ASN A 82 18.67 -1.78 -1.77
N ASN A 83 18.62 -3.05 -1.40
CA ASN A 83 17.92 -4.10 -2.16
C ASN A 83 16.41 -3.87 -2.27
N GLY A 84 15.77 -3.37 -1.22
CA GLY A 84 14.34 -3.07 -1.23
C GLY A 84 14.01 -1.92 -2.20
N ALA A 85 14.86 -0.87 -2.25
CA ALA A 85 14.73 0.22 -3.21
C ALA A 85 14.84 -0.29 -4.66
N ALA A 86 15.84 -1.13 -4.93
CA ALA A 86 16.03 -1.72 -6.25
C ALA A 86 14.83 -2.62 -6.65
N TRP A 87 14.31 -3.39 -5.69
CA TRP A 87 13.13 -4.24 -5.93
C TRP A 87 11.88 -3.40 -6.19
N ALA A 88 11.58 -2.41 -5.36
CA ALA A 88 10.45 -1.50 -5.55
C ALA A 88 10.48 -0.81 -6.92
N TRP A 89 11.66 -0.34 -7.35
CA TRP A 89 11.89 0.25 -8.66
C TRP A 89 11.58 -0.74 -9.78
N LYS A 90 12.25 -1.90 -9.76
CA LYS A 90 12.14 -2.93 -10.79
C LYS A 90 10.70 -3.43 -10.95
N THR A 91 10.05 -3.86 -9.86
CA THR A 91 8.70 -4.44 -9.92
C THR A 91 7.67 -3.43 -10.41
N SER A 92 7.76 -2.17 -9.95
CA SER A 92 6.86 -1.12 -10.44
C SER A 92 7.02 -0.86 -11.94
N PHE A 93 8.24 -0.76 -12.47
CA PHE A 93 8.44 -0.53 -13.91
C PHE A 93 8.08 -1.75 -14.76
N VAL A 94 8.25 -2.98 -14.25
CA VAL A 94 7.77 -4.21 -14.92
C VAL A 94 6.25 -4.21 -15.03
N THR A 95 5.55 -3.83 -13.95
CA THR A 95 4.08 -3.72 -13.93
C THR A 95 3.59 -2.60 -14.86
N ILE A 96 4.25 -1.44 -14.86
CA ILE A 96 3.95 -0.33 -15.78
C ILE A 96 4.12 -0.78 -17.23
N LYS A 97 5.18 -1.55 -17.53
CA LYS A 97 5.38 -2.08 -18.89
C LYS A 97 4.24 -3.02 -19.29
N ALA A 98 3.85 -3.97 -18.44
CA ALA A 98 2.74 -4.87 -18.72
C ALA A 98 1.41 -4.09 -18.94
N ALA A 99 1.17 -3.06 -18.15
CA ALA A 99 0.02 -2.18 -18.34
C ALA A 99 0.07 -1.42 -19.67
N ASN A 100 1.23 -0.87 -20.04
CA ASN A 100 1.42 -0.18 -21.32
C ASN A 100 1.19 -1.11 -22.52
N ASP A 101 1.62 -2.37 -22.45
CA ASP A 101 1.40 -3.35 -23.51
C ASP A 101 -0.11 -3.54 -23.77
N ILE A 102 -0.94 -3.59 -22.73
CA ILE A 102 -2.39 -3.67 -22.85
C ILE A 102 -2.95 -2.36 -23.42
N VAL A 103 -2.64 -1.21 -22.79
CA VAL A 103 -3.19 0.10 -23.18
C VAL A 103 -2.89 0.41 -24.65
N ASN A 104 -1.71 0.07 -25.14
CA ASN A 104 -1.27 0.39 -26.50
C ASN A 104 -1.79 -0.61 -27.56
N ASN A 105 -2.24 -1.81 -27.16
CA ASN A 105 -2.57 -2.87 -28.10
C ASN A 105 -4.02 -3.38 -28.01
N ALA A 106 -4.73 -3.23 -26.90
CA ALA A 106 -6.09 -3.74 -26.73
C ALA A 106 -7.08 -3.22 -27.79
N GLY A 107 -6.89 -2.01 -28.30
CA GLY A 107 -7.74 -1.41 -29.32
C GLY A 107 -7.83 -2.20 -30.64
N LYS A 108 -6.79 -2.99 -30.98
CA LYS A 108 -6.75 -3.84 -32.18
C LYS A 108 -7.36 -5.24 -31.98
N THR A 109 -7.65 -5.63 -30.74
CA THR A 109 -8.23 -6.94 -30.43
C THR A 109 -9.63 -7.07 -31.03
N PRO A 110 -9.96 -8.14 -31.75
CA PRO A 110 -11.30 -8.36 -32.32
C PRO A 110 -12.28 -8.82 -31.22
N THR A 111 -12.76 -7.85 -30.44
CA THR A 111 -13.73 -8.05 -29.35
C THR A 111 -14.62 -6.83 -29.21
N THR A 112 -15.58 -6.84 -28.27
CA THR A 112 -16.48 -5.72 -28.01
C THR A 112 -15.72 -4.52 -27.41
N ASP A 113 -16.21 -3.31 -27.64
CA ASP A 113 -15.59 -2.12 -27.06
C ASP A 113 -15.66 -2.16 -25.53
N ALA A 114 -16.73 -2.71 -24.93
CA ALA A 114 -16.84 -2.90 -23.49
C ALA A 114 -15.72 -3.78 -22.91
N GLU A 115 -15.33 -4.87 -23.59
CA GLU A 115 -14.22 -5.73 -23.16
C GLU A 115 -12.88 -5.02 -23.30
N LYS A 116 -12.68 -4.22 -24.34
CA LYS A 116 -11.49 -3.40 -24.50
C LYS A 116 -11.39 -2.35 -23.39
N ASP A 117 -12.50 -1.65 -23.11
CA ASP A 117 -12.57 -0.63 -22.07
C ASP A 117 -12.26 -1.21 -20.69
N ILE A 118 -12.78 -2.41 -20.38
CA ILE A 118 -12.44 -3.12 -19.14
C ILE A 118 -10.94 -3.41 -19.08
N ALA A 119 -10.37 -4.03 -20.11
CA ALA A 119 -8.95 -4.38 -20.11
C ALA A 119 -8.03 -3.15 -20.02
N ILE A 120 -8.33 -2.10 -20.77
CA ILE A 120 -7.61 -0.81 -20.75
C ILE A 120 -7.76 -0.15 -19.38
N GLY A 121 -8.96 -0.18 -18.78
CA GLY A 121 -9.23 0.38 -17.47
C GLY A 121 -8.45 -0.34 -16.37
N GLN A 122 -8.39 -1.69 -16.37
CA GLN A 122 -7.54 -2.44 -15.45
C GLN A 122 -6.06 -2.02 -15.61
N ALA A 123 -5.59 -1.93 -16.85
CA ALA A 123 -4.20 -1.57 -17.13
C ALA A 123 -3.86 -0.13 -16.70
N LYS A 124 -4.71 0.85 -17.00
CA LYS A 124 -4.52 2.24 -16.57
C LYS A 124 -4.55 2.38 -15.06
N PHE A 125 -5.45 1.68 -14.37
CA PHE A 125 -5.52 1.69 -12.91
C PHE A 125 -4.19 1.23 -12.29
N TRP A 126 -3.70 0.06 -12.66
CA TRP A 126 -2.47 -0.48 -12.09
C TRP A 126 -1.23 0.30 -12.53
N ARG A 127 -1.22 0.91 -13.71
CA ARG A 127 -0.19 1.86 -14.13
C ARG A 127 -0.17 3.10 -13.22
N ALA A 128 -1.34 3.67 -12.95
CA ALA A 128 -1.49 4.81 -12.07
C ALA A 128 -1.03 4.49 -10.64
N VAL A 129 -1.44 3.35 -10.07
CA VAL A 129 -1.01 2.90 -8.74
C VAL A 129 0.51 2.74 -8.68
N ASN A 130 1.14 2.17 -9.69
CA ASN A 130 2.60 1.99 -9.70
C ASN A 130 3.35 3.31 -9.86
N TYR A 131 2.87 4.24 -10.67
CA TYR A 131 3.43 5.59 -10.70
C TYR A 131 3.22 6.32 -9.37
N PHE A 132 2.09 6.11 -8.70
CA PHE A 132 1.81 6.67 -7.38
C PHE A 132 2.75 6.11 -6.29
N TYR A 133 3.11 4.82 -6.35
CA TYR A 133 4.17 4.26 -5.51
C TYR A 133 5.54 4.88 -5.82
N LEU A 134 5.93 4.93 -7.10
CA LEU A 134 7.24 5.42 -7.52
C LEU A 134 7.45 6.89 -7.16
N VAL A 135 6.48 7.77 -7.45
CA VAL A 135 6.63 9.21 -7.22
C VAL A 135 6.73 9.57 -5.74
N ARG A 136 6.04 8.83 -4.86
CA ARG A 136 6.13 9.02 -3.40
C ARG A 136 7.41 8.45 -2.80
N ARG A 137 8.01 7.44 -3.44
CA ARG A 137 9.25 6.79 -3.00
C ARG A 137 10.50 7.45 -3.54
N PHE A 138 10.48 7.87 -4.80
CA PHE A 138 11.66 8.35 -5.53
C PHE A 138 11.55 9.81 -6.00
N GLY A 139 10.45 10.52 -5.76
CA GLY A 139 10.24 11.86 -6.29
C GLY A 139 10.15 11.88 -7.81
N PRO A 140 10.93 12.74 -8.53
CA PRO A 140 10.99 12.73 -9.98
C PRO A 140 11.46 11.38 -10.52
N ILE A 141 10.80 10.86 -11.57
CA ILE A 141 11.06 9.53 -12.14
C ILE A 141 10.99 9.58 -13.68
N PRO A 142 11.65 8.67 -14.40
CA PRO A 142 11.47 8.56 -15.85
C PRO A 142 10.09 7.97 -16.15
N MET A 143 9.17 8.77 -16.70
CA MET A 143 7.84 8.30 -17.05
C MET A 143 7.84 7.67 -18.46
N ASN A 144 7.35 6.43 -18.58
CA ASN A 144 7.25 5.68 -19.81
C ASN A 144 5.81 5.23 -20.08
N LEU A 145 5.17 5.78 -21.11
CA LEU A 145 3.80 5.42 -21.53
C LEU A 145 3.78 4.58 -22.79
N LYS A 146 4.92 4.45 -23.49
CA LYS A 146 5.02 3.72 -24.76
C LYS A 146 5.40 2.26 -24.60
N GLY A 147 6.06 1.90 -23.48
CA GLY A 147 6.57 0.56 -23.25
C GLY A 147 7.91 0.25 -23.97
N ASP A 148 8.51 1.22 -24.63
CA ASP A 148 9.83 1.13 -25.22
C ASP A 148 10.95 1.15 -24.17
N ILE A 149 12.12 0.64 -24.53
CA ILE A 149 13.33 0.71 -23.69
C ILE A 149 14.14 1.94 -24.12
N ASP A 150 14.29 2.90 -23.21
CA ASP A 150 15.09 4.10 -23.40
C ASP A 150 15.93 4.40 -22.16
N TYR A 151 17.20 4.05 -22.22
CA TYR A 151 18.16 4.27 -21.13
C TYR A 151 18.60 5.74 -20.98
N ASN A 152 18.13 6.64 -21.83
CA ASN A 152 18.39 8.08 -21.73
C ASN A 152 17.15 8.88 -21.36
N ARG A 153 16.06 8.21 -20.96
CA ARG A 153 14.82 8.89 -20.61
C ARG A 153 15.03 9.86 -19.46
N PRO A 154 14.68 11.15 -19.65
CA PRO A 154 14.84 12.15 -18.60
C PRO A 154 13.89 11.91 -17.43
N LEU A 155 14.21 12.52 -16.30
CA LEU A 155 13.28 12.59 -15.16
C LEU A 155 12.07 13.47 -15.52
N THR A 156 10.90 12.96 -15.21
CA THR A 156 9.63 13.68 -15.23
C THR A 156 9.39 14.27 -13.86
N SER A 157 8.95 15.51 -13.77
CA SER A 157 8.67 16.17 -12.50
C SER A 157 7.55 15.44 -11.73
N VAL A 158 7.56 15.60 -10.40
CA VAL A 158 6.52 15.05 -9.52
C VAL A 158 5.13 15.48 -10.00
N GLU A 159 4.96 16.75 -10.33
CA GLU A 159 3.68 17.30 -10.81
C GLU A 159 3.19 16.63 -12.12
N GLU A 160 4.08 16.46 -13.11
CA GLU A 160 3.71 15.83 -14.40
C GLU A 160 3.37 14.34 -14.22
N VAL A 161 4.06 13.64 -13.31
CA VAL A 161 3.71 12.26 -12.96
C VAL A 161 2.32 12.20 -12.34
N TYR A 162 1.99 13.08 -11.40
CA TYR A 162 0.65 13.14 -10.82
C TYR A 162 -0.43 13.50 -11.84
N LYS A 163 -0.16 14.39 -12.80
CA LYS A 163 -1.10 14.68 -13.90
C LYS A 163 -1.45 13.42 -14.70
N GLN A 164 -0.44 12.58 -14.99
CA GLN A 164 -0.68 11.30 -15.68
C GLN A 164 -1.48 10.32 -14.82
N ILE A 165 -1.17 10.20 -13.54
CA ILE A 165 -1.91 9.36 -12.59
C ILE A 165 -3.39 9.76 -12.57
N VAL A 166 -3.67 11.05 -12.43
CA VAL A 166 -5.04 11.60 -12.43
C VAL A 166 -5.74 11.33 -13.76
N ALA A 167 -5.06 11.48 -14.90
CA ALA A 167 -5.64 11.19 -16.21
C ALA A 167 -6.05 9.71 -16.34
N ASP A 168 -5.16 8.78 -15.98
CA ASP A 168 -5.45 7.35 -16.02
C ASP A 168 -6.63 6.98 -15.11
N LEU A 169 -6.68 7.52 -13.88
CA LEU A 169 -7.76 7.22 -12.93
C LEU A 169 -9.10 7.83 -13.34
N LYS A 170 -9.11 9.03 -13.92
CA LYS A 170 -10.33 9.64 -14.48
C LYS A 170 -10.90 8.81 -15.63
N ASP A 171 -10.06 8.29 -16.49
CA ASP A 171 -10.48 7.38 -17.55
C ASP A 171 -11.10 6.10 -16.94
N CYS A 172 -10.50 5.53 -15.87
CA CYS A 172 -11.08 4.38 -15.17
C CYS A 172 -12.45 4.70 -14.57
N VAL A 173 -12.63 5.87 -13.95
CA VAL A 173 -13.92 6.31 -13.41
C VAL A 173 -14.98 6.44 -14.51
N ALA A 174 -14.58 6.86 -15.71
CA ALA A 174 -15.49 7.04 -16.83
C ALA A 174 -15.91 5.72 -17.51
N THR A 175 -15.01 4.72 -17.54
CA THR A 175 -15.18 3.53 -18.39
C THR A 175 -15.46 2.24 -17.61
N LEU A 176 -14.98 2.11 -16.37
CA LEU A 176 -15.13 0.87 -15.61
C LEU A 176 -16.55 0.71 -15.05
N PRO A 177 -17.07 -0.53 -14.99
CA PRO A 177 -18.39 -0.81 -14.42
C PRO A 177 -18.36 -0.68 -12.89
N THR A 178 -19.52 -0.55 -12.28
CA THR A 178 -19.71 -0.52 -10.83
C THR A 178 -19.65 -1.91 -10.19
N LYS A 179 -20.01 -2.94 -10.95
CA LYS A 179 -20.03 -4.35 -10.51
C LYS A 179 -19.75 -5.27 -11.69
N TYR A 180 -19.02 -6.34 -11.43
CA TYR A 180 -18.87 -7.47 -12.36
C TYR A 180 -19.85 -8.57 -11.98
N THR A 181 -20.30 -9.34 -12.98
CA THR A 181 -21.29 -10.42 -12.79
C THR A 181 -20.78 -11.79 -13.15
N GLU A 182 -19.57 -11.88 -13.72
CA GLU A 182 -19.03 -13.11 -14.27
C GLU A 182 -17.62 -13.41 -13.73
N ALA A 183 -17.38 -14.69 -13.43
CA ALA A 183 -16.03 -15.17 -13.18
C ALA A 183 -15.16 -15.03 -14.45
N PRO A 184 -13.85 -14.78 -14.33
CA PRO A 184 -13.06 -14.73 -13.11
C PRO A 184 -12.93 -13.33 -12.50
N ARG A 185 -13.81 -12.38 -12.85
CA ARG A 185 -13.73 -10.97 -12.40
C ARG A 185 -14.24 -10.76 -10.97
N LEU A 186 -14.81 -11.82 -10.39
CA LEU A 186 -15.26 -11.85 -9.00
C LEU A 186 -14.97 -13.22 -8.36
N ILE A 187 -14.81 -13.22 -7.02
CA ILE A 187 -14.68 -14.41 -6.19
C ILE A 187 -15.61 -14.22 -5.00
N ASN A 188 -16.43 -15.24 -4.68
CA ASN A 188 -17.39 -15.20 -3.58
C ASN A 188 -18.24 -13.91 -3.60
N GLU A 189 -18.73 -13.54 -4.78
CA GLU A 189 -19.51 -12.32 -5.04
C GLU A 189 -18.75 -10.98 -4.89
N ALA A 190 -17.52 -10.99 -4.36
CA ALA A 190 -16.68 -9.82 -4.26
C ALA A 190 -15.95 -9.54 -5.58
N ASN A 191 -15.96 -8.29 -6.04
CA ASN A 191 -15.18 -7.88 -7.19
C ASN A 191 -13.68 -8.03 -6.89
N ILE A 192 -12.96 -8.71 -7.77
CA ILE A 192 -11.49 -8.80 -7.74
C ILE A 192 -10.85 -7.95 -8.84
N TYR A 193 -11.59 -7.65 -9.91
CA TYR A 193 -11.23 -6.62 -10.88
C TYR A 193 -11.59 -5.25 -10.34
N ILE A 194 -10.82 -4.26 -10.76
CA ILE A 194 -11.03 -2.86 -10.37
C ILE A 194 -12.36 -2.36 -10.96
N THR A 195 -13.15 -1.74 -10.09
CA THR A 195 -14.45 -1.14 -10.40
C THR A 195 -14.32 0.39 -10.47
N LYS A 196 -15.36 1.05 -10.96
CA LYS A 196 -15.46 2.51 -10.98
C LYS A 196 -15.20 3.13 -9.61
N GLN A 197 -15.84 2.63 -8.56
CA GLN A 197 -15.70 3.17 -7.20
C GLN A 197 -14.33 2.90 -6.58
N ALA A 198 -13.66 1.81 -6.98
CA ALA A 198 -12.27 1.57 -6.60
C ALA A 198 -11.34 2.64 -7.21
N ALA A 199 -11.59 3.03 -8.47
CA ALA A 199 -10.87 4.11 -9.12
C ALA A 199 -11.18 5.48 -8.48
N GLN A 200 -12.43 5.76 -8.08
CA GLN A 200 -12.81 6.97 -7.34
C GLN A 200 -12.10 7.07 -5.98
N ALA A 201 -12.10 5.99 -5.19
CA ALA A 201 -11.40 5.95 -3.91
C ALA A 201 -9.89 6.18 -4.07
N THR A 202 -9.28 5.56 -5.10
CA THR A 202 -7.86 5.76 -5.42
C THR A 202 -7.58 7.20 -5.85
N LEU A 203 -8.47 7.80 -6.63
CA LEU A 203 -8.35 9.20 -7.06
C LEU A 203 -8.45 10.17 -5.88
N ALA A 204 -9.33 9.87 -4.90
CA ALA A 204 -9.38 10.63 -3.65
C ALA A 204 -8.03 10.61 -2.91
N ALA A 205 -7.42 9.43 -2.74
CA ALA A 205 -6.10 9.28 -2.11
C ALA A 205 -5.01 10.05 -2.88
N VAL A 206 -5.04 10.03 -4.21
CA VAL A 206 -4.10 10.78 -5.07
C VAL A 206 -4.26 12.29 -4.87
N TYR A 207 -5.49 12.80 -4.85
CA TYR A 207 -5.74 14.23 -4.59
C TYR A 207 -5.32 14.65 -3.17
N MET A 208 -5.53 13.79 -2.15
CA MET A 208 -5.00 14.02 -0.79
C MET A 208 -3.48 14.18 -0.80
N ALA A 209 -2.77 13.35 -1.56
CA ALA A 209 -1.32 13.44 -1.68
C ALA A 209 -0.87 14.70 -2.44
N MET A 210 -1.59 15.10 -3.52
CA MET A 210 -1.30 16.32 -4.27
C MET A 210 -1.55 17.60 -3.45
N ALA A 211 -2.56 17.57 -2.56
CA ALA A 211 -2.87 18.68 -1.68
C ALA A 211 -1.80 18.92 -0.60
N GLY A 212 -1.04 17.88 -0.26
CA GLY A 212 0.06 17.93 0.70
C GLY A 212 1.43 18.13 0.07
N TRP A 213 2.47 17.97 0.90
CA TRP A 213 3.86 18.00 0.43
C TRP A 213 4.15 16.87 -0.57
N PRO A 214 4.91 17.07 -1.65
CA PRO A 214 5.66 18.29 -1.98
C PRO A 214 4.89 19.33 -2.83
N LEU A 215 3.76 18.96 -3.44
CA LEU A 215 3.06 19.84 -4.39
C LEU A 215 2.30 20.99 -3.70
N GLN A 216 1.72 20.72 -2.52
CA GLN A 216 0.94 21.68 -1.73
C GLN A 216 -0.19 22.37 -2.51
N GLN A 217 -0.80 21.64 -3.47
CA GLN A 217 -1.96 22.10 -4.24
C GLN A 217 -3.22 21.97 -3.38
N THR A 218 -3.38 22.85 -2.39
CA THR A 218 -4.41 22.74 -1.35
C THR A 218 -5.84 22.77 -1.90
N GLU A 219 -6.07 23.30 -3.07
CA GLU A 219 -7.34 23.22 -3.79
C GLU A 219 -7.77 21.78 -4.11
N ARG A 220 -6.82 20.84 -4.16
CA ARG A 220 -7.09 19.41 -4.39
C ARG A 220 -7.81 18.73 -3.24
N TYR A 221 -7.87 19.34 -2.05
CA TYR A 221 -8.73 18.79 -0.99
C TYR A 221 -10.20 18.79 -1.40
N ALA A 222 -10.68 19.78 -2.15
CA ALA A 222 -12.05 19.78 -2.68
C ALA A 222 -12.27 18.60 -3.66
N ASP A 223 -11.31 18.38 -4.57
CA ASP A 223 -11.36 17.24 -5.51
C ASP A 223 -11.34 15.89 -4.76
N ALA A 224 -10.53 15.77 -3.70
CA ALA A 224 -10.46 14.56 -2.87
C ALA A 224 -11.80 14.29 -2.16
N ALA A 225 -12.39 15.33 -1.57
CA ALA A 225 -13.68 15.24 -0.91
C ALA A 225 -14.79 14.83 -1.90
N GLU A 226 -14.80 15.38 -3.12
CA GLU A 226 -15.76 15.03 -4.17
C GLU A 226 -15.69 13.54 -4.52
N GLN A 227 -14.49 13.00 -4.78
CA GLN A 227 -14.32 11.61 -5.16
C GLN A 227 -14.65 10.63 -4.03
N ALA A 228 -14.22 10.92 -2.80
CA ALA A 228 -14.56 10.11 -1.64
C ALA A 228 -16.08 10.16 -1.35
N LYS A 229 -16.70 11.34 -1.44
CA LYS A 229 -18.15 11.51 -1.31
C LYS A 229 -18.92 10.70 -2.32
N ALA A 230 -18.49 10.66 -3.59
CA ALA A 230 -19.16 9.88 -4.63
C ALA A 230 -19.21 8.37 -4.27
N VAL A 231 -18.18 7.83 -3.61
CA VAL A 231 -18.20 6.46 -3.11
C VAL A 231 -19.19 6.31 -1.95
N ILE A 232 -19.18 7.24 -1.00
CA ILE A 232 -20.06 7.21 0.19
C ILE A 232 -21.54 7.35 -0.24
N ASP A 233 -21.84 8.31 -1.09
CA ASP A 233 -23.21 8.51 -1.63
C ASP A 233 -23.71 7.24 -2.36
N GLY A 234 -22.82 6.56 -3.10
CA GLY A 234 -23.15 5.30 -3.77
C GLY A 234 -23.48 4.16 -2.81
N VAL A 235 -22.80 4.11 -1.64
CA VAL A 235 -23.13 3.16 -0.57
C VAL A 235 -24.47 3.50 0.07
N GLU A 236 -24.72 4.77 0.39
CA GLU A 236 -25.98 5.21 0.98
C GLU A 236 -27.18 5.01 0.05
N ALA A 237 -26.97 5.15 -1.25
CA ALA A 237 -27.97 4.87 -2.27
C ALA A 237 -28.18 3.36 -2.57
N GLY A 238 -27.40 2.47 -1.96
CA GLY A 238 -27.42 1.03 -2.22
C GLY A 238 -26.87 0.63 -3.60
N THR A 239 -26.16 1.53 -4.28
CA THR A 239 -25.49 1.25 -5.57
C THR A 239 -24.20 0.47 -5.36
N TYR A 240 -23.50 0.70 -4.23
CA TYR A 240 -22.28 0.02 -3.82
C TYR A 240 -22.51 -0.74 -2.51
N GLU A 241 -21.90 -1.90 -2.38
CA GLU A 241 -22.12 -2.82 -1.25
C GLU A 241 -21.03 -2.73 -0.17
N TYR A 242 -20.32 -1.57 -0.05
CA TYR A 242 -19.29 -1.44 0.97
C TYR A 242 -19.88 -1.30 2.37
N ILE A 243 -19.17 -1.91 3.34
CA ILE A 243 -19.53 -1.90 4.76
C ILE A 243 -18.31 -1.57 5.62
N LEU A 244 -18.53 -1.29 6.90
CA LEU A 244 -17.50 -1.46 7.94
C LEU A 244 -17.75 -2.79 8.63
N GLU A 245 -16.73 -3.65 8.75
CA GLU A 245 -16.79 -4.85 9.56
C GLU A 245 -17.15 -4.47 10.98
N SER A 246 -18.11 -5.18 11.57
CA SER A 246 -18.62 -4.87 12.91
C SER A 246 -17.61 -5.19 14.02
N ASP A 247 -16.81 -6.24 13.84
CA ASP A 247 -15.69 -6.60 14.72
C ASP A 247 -14.37 -6.31 13.99
N TYR A 248 -13.55 -5.43 14.58
CA TYR A 248 -12.30 -5.01 13.94
C TYR A 248 -11.34 -6.18 13.66
N LYS A 249 -11.31 -7.21 14.48
CA LYS A 249 -10.44 -8.38 14.24
C LYS A 249 -10.78 -9.14 12.95
N ASN A 250 -12.01 -9.02 12.44
CA ASN A 250 -12.42 -9.62 11.18
C ASN A 250 -11.88 -8.86 9.96
N VAL A 251 -11.50 -7.59 10.13
CA VAL A 251 -11.00 -6.74 9.04
C VAL A 251 -9.86 -7.39 8.28
N TYR A 252 -8.98 -8.10 8.99
CA TYR A 252 -7.81 -8.75 8.40
C TYR A 252 -7.85 -10.29 8.51
N ALA A 253 -8.91 -10.86 9.07
CA ALA A 253 -9.05 -12.31 9.17
C ALA A 253 -9.05 -12.97 7.77
N ILE A 254 -8.40 -14.13 7.63
CA ILE A 254 -8.33 -14.83 6.34
C ILE A 254 -9.70 -15.38 5.94
N SER A 255 -10.55 -15.78 6.90
CA SER A 255 -11.95 -16.16 6.66
C SER A 255 -12.79 -15.01 6.09
N HIS A 256 -12.33 -13.76 6.25
CA HIS A 256 -12.94 -12.53 5.74
C HIS A 256 -12.19 -11.90 4.55
N ASN A 257 -11.40 -12.68 3.80
CA ASN A 257 -10.64 -12.19 2.65
C ASN A 257 -11.49 -11.43 1.62
N TYR A 258 -12.75 -11.81 1.46
CA TYR A 258 -13.66 -11.23 0.45
C TYR A 258 -14.76 -10.38 1.09
N THR A 259 -14.49 -9.81 2.26
CA THR A 259 -15.40 -8.83 2.88
C THR A 259 -15.59 -7.59 2.01
N ASN A 260 -16.79 -7.03 2.08
CA ASN A 260 -17.14 -5.79 1.39
C ASN A 260 -16.55 -4.52 2.08
N GLU A 261 -15.72 -4.64 3.10
CA GLU A 261 -14.91 -3.49 3.55
C GLU A 261 -13.74 -3.20 2.59
N THR A 262 -13.29 -4.20 1.81
CA THR A 262 -12.20 -4.03 0.84
C THR A 262 -12.68 -3.31 -0.42
N VAL A 263 -12.18 -2.11 -0.67
CA VAL A 263 -12.46 -1.33 -1.88
C VAL A 263 -11.46 -1.67 -2.98
N VAL A 264 -10.17 -1.76 -2.67
CA VAL A 264 -9.10 -2.22 -3.57
C VAL A 264 -8.31 -3.30 -2.86
N GLY A 265 -8.14 -4.44 -3.50
CA GLY A 265 -7.38 -5.55 -2.92
C GLY A 265 -6.58 -6.32 -3.95
N ILE A 266 -5.52 -6.98 -3.47
CA ILE A 266 -4.71 -7.93 -4.23
C ILE A 266 -4.97 -9.33 -3.67
N ASN A 267 -5.25 -10.27 -4.57
CA ASN A 267 -5.57 -11.64 -4.21
C ASN A 267 -4.34 -12.53 -4.38
N PHE A 268 -4.15 -13.44 -3.45
CA PHE A 268 -3.11 -14.45 -3.47
C PHE A 268 -3.74 -15.82 -3.44
N SER A 269 -3.14 -16.79 -4.14
CA SER A 269 -3.68 -18.15 -4.23
C SER A 269 -3.26 -19.03 -3.05
N GLY A 270 -2.09 -18.78 -2.49
CA GLY A 270 -1.45 -19.63 -1.49
C GLY A 270 -1.05 -21.02 -2.01
N ALA A 271 -1.28 -21.29 -3.30
CA ALA A 271 -1.02 -22.61 -3.90
C ALA A 271 0.43 -22.78 -4.38
N PHE A 272 1.10 -21.68 -4.70
CA PHE A 272 2.46 -21.66 -5.24
C PHE A 272 3.35 -20.79 -4.36
N ALA A 273 4.22 -21.43 -3.58
CA ALA A 273 5.20 -20.73 -2.76
C ALA A 273 6.08 -19.83 -3.63
N TRP A 274 6.30 -18.60 -3.19
CA TRP A 274 7.17 -17.55 -3.77
C TRP A 274 6.66 -16.88 -5.05
N ASP A 275 5.61 -17.38 -5.70
CA ASP A 275 5.14 -16.82 -6.96
C ASP A 275 3.79 -16.10 -6.82
N GLU A 276 2.81 -16.73 -6.14
CA GLU A 276 1.45 -16.18 -6.03
C GLU A 276 0.88 -16.30 -4.61
N ASP A 277 1.75 -16.31 -3.59
CA ASP A 277 1.36 -16.37 -2.19
C ASP A 277 1.63 -15.05 -1.44
N SER A 278 0.87 -14.86 -0.37
CA SER A 278 1.14 -13.79 0.58
C SER A 278 2.15 -14.26 1.63
N GLU A 279 3.25 -13.57 1.74
CA GLU A 279 4.26 -13.80 2.79
C GLU A 279 4.08 -12.88 4.01
N MET A 280 2.95 -12.19 4.11
CA MET A 280 2.69 -11.22 5.18
C MET A 280 2.91 -11.78 6.58
N THR A 281 2.34 -12.95 6.86
CA THR A 281 2.45 -13.60 8.17
C THR A 281 3.91 -13.86 8.53
N LYS A 282 4.66 -14.45 7.60
CA LYS A 282 6.06 -14.81 7.79
C LYS A 282 6.93 -13.57 7.96
N SER A 283 6.68 -12.54 7.18
CA SER A 283 7.41 -11.27 7.25
C SER A 283 7.27 -10.57 8.60
N ASN A 284 6.09 -10.63 9.22
CA ASN A 284 5.80 -9.86 10.43
C ASN A 284 5.78 -10.70 11.72
N LEU A 285 5.77 -12.03 11.63
CA LEU A 285 5.91 -12.88 12.80
C LEU A 285 7.34 -12.77 13.36
N PHE A 286 7.47 -12.67 14.67
CA PHE A 286 8.76 -12.59 15.35
C PHE A 286 9.67 -13.78 15.01
N GLU A 287 10.96 -13.56 14.97
CA GLU A 287 11.96 -14.60 14.70
C GLU A 287 11.93 -15.70 15.77
N SER A 288 11.71 -15.35 17.03
CA SER A 288 11.52 -16.29 18.13
C SER A 288 10.33 -17.24 17.93
N LEU A 289 9.37 -16.85 17.11
CA LEU A 289 8.21 -17.63 16.71
C LEU A 289 8.34 -18.33 15.34
N GLY A 290 9.52 -18.21 14.69
CA GLY A 290 9.80 -18.82 13.41
C GLY A 290 9.48 -17.94 12.19
N GLY A 291 9.14 -16.66 12.39
CA GLY A 291 8.97 -15.67 11.35
C GLY A 291 10.27 -15.03 10.86
N TRP A 292 10.14 -13.99 10.05
CA TRP A 292 11.28 -13.20 9.57
C TRP A 292 11.54 -11.94 10.40
N GLY A 293 10.56 -11.48 11.19
CA GLY A 293 10.70 -10.30 12.05
C GLY A 293 10.92 -9.00 11.27
N ASP A 294 10.36 -8.86 10.07
CA ASP A 294 10.54 -7.67 9.25
C ASP A 294 9.83 -6.45 9.85
N GLY A 295 8.63 -6.63 10.41
CA GLY A 295 7.81 -5.56 10.94
C GLY A 295 7.48 -5.76 12.42
N TRP A 296 7.98 -4.85 13.25
CA TRP A 296 7.62 -4.73 14.67
C TRP A 296 6.84 -3.43 14.87
N GLY A 297 5.93 -3.40 15.86
CA GLY A 297 5.26 -2.16 16.23
C GLY A 297 6.22 -1.19 16.91
N GLU A 298 6.16 0.10 16.59
CA GLU A 298 6.85 1.11 17.36
C GLU A 298 6.28 1.23 18.77
N ILE A 299 7.15 1.31 19.76
CA ILE A 299 6.80 1.33 21.20
C ILE A 299 5.98 2.57 21.52
N LYS A 300 6.41 3.73 21.01
CA LYS A 300 5.70 4.99 21.26
C LYS A 300 4.31 5.00 20.63
N PHE A 301 4.20 4.55 19.39
CA PHE A 301 2.91 4.50 18.68
C PHE A 301 1.92 3.57 19.40
N TRP A 302 2.40 2.37 19.82
CA TRP A 302 1.60 1.45 20.63
C TRP A 302 1.17 2.08 21.95
N LYS A 303 2.06 2.82 22.62
CA LYS A 303 1.76 3.48 23.89
C LYS A 303 0.67 4.54 23.75
N ASP A 304 0.73 5.31 22.67
CA ASP A 304 -0.22 6.40 22.40
C ASP A 304 -1.51 5.91 21.71
N PHE A 305 -1.54 4.65 21.26
CA PHE A 305 -2.70 4.04 20.60
C PHE A 305 -3.84 3.87 21.61
N PRO A 306 -5.06 4.39 21.32
CA PRO A 306 -6.19 4.29 22.22
C PRO A 306 -6.57 2.84 22.53
N ASP A 307 -6.77 2.55 23.81
CA ASP A 307 -7.26 1.23 24.23
C ASP A 307 -8.67 0.96 23.70
N GLY A 308 -8.89 -0.27 23.30
CA GLY A 308 -10.17 -0.71 22.75
C GLY A 308 -10.05 -1.89 21.79
N PRO A 309 -11.18 -2.32 21.17
CA PRO A 309 -11.20 -3.48 20.28
C PRO A 309 -10.20 -3.37 19.13
N ARG A 310 -9.99 -2.17 18.57
CA ARG A 310 -9.04 -1.98 17.48
C ARG A 310 -7.61 -2.23 17.93
N LYS A 311 -7.14 -1.64 19.05
CA LYS A 311 -5.79 -1.89 19.57
C LYS A 311 -5.57 -3.37 19.88
N ALA A 312 -6.56 -4.00 20.52
CA ALA A 312 -6.50 -5.42 20.87
C ALA A 312 -6.46 -6.35 19.65
N ALA A 313 -7.02 -5.91 18.51
CA ALA A 313 -6.95 -6.66 17.25
C ALA A 313 -5.74 -6.32 16.41
N THR A 314 -5.17 -5.11 16.54
CA THR A 314 -3.98 -4.69 15.81
C THR A 314 -2.72 -5.35 16.35
N TYR A 315 -2.61 -5.47 17.67
CA TYR A 315 -1.43 -6.02 18.34
C TYR A 315 -1.79 -7.28 19.13
N ASN A 316 -0.88 -8.24 19.14
CA ASN A 316 -1.02 -9.42 19.98
C ASN A 316 -1.00 -8.99 21.46
N PRO A 317 -2.08 -9.28 22.22
CA PRO A 317 -2.13 -8.88 23.63
C PRO A 317 -1.13 -9.64 24.49
N LYS A 318 -0.78 -10.84 24.09
CA LYS A 318 0.22 -11.71 24.69
C LYS A 318 0.96 -12.46 23.60
N ILE A 319 2.25 -12.69 23.81
CA ILE A 319 3.09 -13.45 22.91
C ILE A 319 3.39 -14.80 23.54
N LEU A 320 3.19 -15.87 22.78
CA LEU A 320 3.53 -17.20 23.22
C LEU A 320 5.04 -17.34 23.28
N LYS A 321 5.57 -17.65 24.46
CA LYS A 321 6.96 -18.01 24.61
C LYS A 321 7.19 -19.37 23.97
N ASN A 322 7.64 -19.35 22.72
CA ASN A 322 7.94 -20.57 21.99
C ASN A 322 9.42 -20.57 21.61
N ASN A 323 10.20 -21.39 22.27
CA ASN A 323 11.59 -21.59 21.87
C ASN A 323 11.73 -22.71 20.82
N GLY A 324 10.62 -23.18 20.24
CA GLY A 324 10.58 -24.23 19.20
C GLY A 324 11.07 -25.60 19.67
N ARG A 325 11.46 -25.74 20.96
CA ARG A 325 12.12 -26.92 21.48
C ARG A 325 11.40 -27.57 22.67
N ASN A 326 10.59 -26.81 23.43
CA ASN A 326 10.16 -27.23 24.77
C ASN A 326 8.65 -27.35 25.00
N ASN A 327 7.77 -27.20 23.98
CA ASN A 327 6.31 -27.15 24.16
C ASN A 327 5.87 -26.15 25.26
N GLU A 328 6.58 -25.04 25.40
CA GLU A 328 6.22 -24.00 26.35
C GLU A 328 4.96 -23.30 25.90
N THR A 329 4.00 -23.16 26.82
CA THR A 329 2.69 -22.53 26.60
C THR A 329 2.54 -21.25 27.42
N GLU A 330 3.63 -20.70 27.91
CA GLU A 330 3.62 -19.45 28.68
C GLU A 330 3.30 -18.27 27.77
N LEU A 331 2.30 -17.46 28.14
CA LEU A 331 1.94 -16.23 27.46
C LEU A 331 2.57 -15.05 28.18
N LEU A 332 3.47 -14.36 27.50
CA LEU A 332 4.22 -13.21 28.00
C LEU A 332 3.67 -11.89 27.45
N ASP A 333 3.88 -10.82 28.15
CA ASP A 333 3.76 -9.49 27.59
C ASP A 333 4.87 -9.25 26.56
N TRP A 334 4.60 -8.46 25.53
CA TRP A 334 5.57 -8.23 24.45
C TRP A 334 6.91 -7.61 24.94
N TRP A 335 6.91 -6.92 26.09
CA TRP A 335 8.13 -6.38 26.69
C TRP A 335 8.92 -7.40 27.52
N GLU A 336 8.45 -8.62 27.65
CA GLU A 336 9.11 -9.74 28.32
C GLU A 336 9.77 -10.72 27.35
N VAL A 337 9.54 -10.57 26.04
CA VAL A 337 10.17 -11.38 24.99
C VAL A 337 11.46 -10.72 24.50
N GLU A 338 12.27 -11.48 23.75
CA GLU A 338 13.59 -11.03 23.28
C GLU A 338 13.50 -9.78 22.40
N GLU A 339 12.50 -9.72 21.54
CA GLU A 339 12.28 -8.61 20.60
C GLU A 339 11.93 -7.31 21.33
N ALA A 340 11.26 -7.39 22.48
CA ALA A 340 10.84 -6.26 23.31
C ALA A 340 10.10 -5.16 22.56
N HIS A 341 9.30 -5.54 21.56
CA HIS A 341 8.46 -4.66 20.74
C HIS A 341 7.04 -5.23 20.59
N PRO A 342 6.02 -4.38 20.36
CA PRO A 342 4.68 -4.87 20.04
C PRO A 342 4.69 -5.70 18.75
N MET A 343 4.06 -6.87 18.78
CA MET A 343 3.88 -7.71 17.59
C MET A 343 2.49 -7.47 16.97
N PHE A 344 2.44 -7.25 15.66
CA PHE A 344 1.17 -7.12 14.96
C PHE A 344 0.43 -8.46 14.85
N SER A 345 -0.86 -8.46 15.17
CA SER A 345 -1.75 -9.60 14.95
C SER A 345 -2.42 -9.60 13.58
N ILE A 346 -2.58 -8.42 12.97
CA ILE A 346 -3.29 -8.22 11.70
C ILE A 346 -2.69 -8.97 10.50
N PHE A 347 -1.45 -9.44 10.62
CA PHE A 347 -0.76 -10.22 9.59
C PHE A 347 -0.77 -11.72 9.85
N THR A 348 -1.25 -12.16 11.02
CA THR A 348 -1.05 -13.53 11.48
C THR A 348 -2.18 -14.43 11.00
N VAL A 349 -1.83 -15.59 10.44
CA VAL A 349 -2.77 -16.68 10.12
C VAL A 349 -2.35 -17.96 10.82
N ALA A 350 -3.29 -18.90 11.01
CA ALA A 350 -2.99 -20.18 11.64
C ALA A 350 -2.11 -21.07 10.74
N PRO A 351 -1.38 -22.06 11.32
CA PRO A 351 -0.54 -22.99 10.55
C PRO A 351 -1.27 -23.77 9.45
N ASP A 352 -2.57 -23.94 9.55
CA ASP A 352 -3.43 -24.57 8.55
C ASP A 352 -3.98 -23.59 7.51
N GLY A 353 -3.57 -22.31 7.60
CA GLY A 353 -4.05 -21.25 6.71
C GLY A 353 -5.39 -20.63 7.12
N GLY A 354 -5.92 -20.97 8.29
CA GLY A 354 -7.12 -20.37 8.87
C GLY A 354 -6.84 -19.14 9.73
N ASP A 355 -7.85 -18.68 10.46
CA ASP A 355 -7.72 -17.58 11.39
C ASP A 355 -6.82 -17.94 12.58
N TYR A 356 -5.97 -17.01 12.98
CA TYR A 356 -4.99 -17.26 14.02
C TYR A 356 -5.62 -17.36 15.41
N ASP A 357 -5.22 -18.40 16.16
CA ASP A 357 -5.56 -18.61 17.56
C ASP A 357 -4.34 -18.32 18.45
N TYR A 358 -4.36 -17.18 19.13
CA TYR A 358 -3.26 -16.73 20.01
C TYR A 358 -2.96 -17.66 21.20
N THR A 359 -3.83 -18.63 21.47
CA THR A 359 -3.64 -19.62 22.55
C THR A 359 -2.82 -20.83 22.10
N LYS A 360 -2.46 -20.88 20.81
CA LYS A 360 -1.69 -21.97 20.21
C LYS A 360 -0.33 -21.48 19.70
N PRO A 361 0.68 -22.37 19.67
CA PRO A 361 1.96 -22.03 19.05
C PRO A 361 1.75 -21.53 17.62
N ALA A 362 2.41 -20.43 17.28
CA ALA A 362 2.52 -20.02 15.89
C ALA A 362 3.31 -21.08 15.13
N GLY A 363 2.69 -21.72 14.15
CA GLY A 363 3.38 -22.62 13.24
C GLY A 363 4.08 -21.85 12.14
N TYR A 364 5.09 -22.46 11.56
CA TYR A 364 5.76 -21.95 10.37
C TYR A 364 4.80 -22.05 9.18
N ILE A 365 4.39 -20.90 8.64
CA ILE A 365 3.57 -20.82 7.42
C ILE A 365 4.42 -20.14 6.36
N SER A 366 4.71 -20.87 5.29
CA SER A 366 5.49 -20.34 4.18
C SER A 366 4.65 -19.57 3.17
N SER A 367 3.38 -19.92 3.03
CA SER A 367 2.53 -19.45 1.95
C SER A 367 1.07 -19.45 2.39
N ASN A 368 0.36 -18.39 2.08
CA ASN A 368 -1.07 -18.32 2.37
C ASN A 368 -1.82 -17.44 1.34
N SER A 369 -3.15 -17.52 1.36
CA SER A 369 -4.03 -16.76 0.48
C SER A 369 -4.53 -15.46 1.10
N HIS A 370 -3.83 -14.91 2.08
CA HIS A 370 -4.26 -13.67 2.75
C HIS A 370 -4.33 -12.52 1.74
N ARG A 371 -5.52 -11.98 1.53
CA ARG A 371 -5.76 -10.87 0.61
C ARG A 371 -5.17 -9.59 1.17
N HIS A 372 -4.39 -8.86 0.38
CA HIS A 372 -3.95 -7.53 0.75
C HIS A 372 -5.04 -6.50 0.43
N ARG A 373 -5.39 -5.70 1.43
CA ARG A 373 -6.44 -4.67 1.35
C ARG A 373 -5.77 -3.31 1.19
N LEU A 374 -5.60 -2.88 -0.07
CA LEU A 374 -4.90 -1.64 -0.40
C LEU A 374 -5.70 -0.41 0.01
N ILE A 375 -7.01 -0.47 -0.16
CA ILE A 375 -7.95 0.56 0.29
C ILE A 375 -9.13 -0.13 0.94
N ARG A 376 -9.49 0.30 2.13
CA ARG A 376 -10.71 -0.10 2.82
C ARG A 376 -11.72 1.04 2.86
N TYR A 377 -12.99 0.71 3.03
CA TYR A 377 -14.06 1.72 3.09
C TYR A 377 -13.89 2.68 4.28
N SER A 378 -13.31 2.23 5.40
CA SER A 378 -12.95 3.08 6.54
C SER A 378 -12.01 4.23 6.14
N GLU A 379 -11.03 3.97 5.27
CA GLU A 379 -10.10 4.99 4.79
C GLU A 379 -10.80 6.03 3.89
N VAL A 380 -11.74 5.59 3.04
CA VAL A 380 -12.55 6.51 2.21
C VAL A 380 -13.37 7.47 3.08
N LEU A 381 -13.97 6.97 4.17
CA LEU A 381 -14.70 7.79 5.14
C LEU A 381 -13.79 8.85 5.78
N LEU A 382 -12.58 8.45 6.20
CA LEU A 382 -11.60 9.34 6.83
C LEU A 382 -11.02 10.36 5.85
N TRP A 383 -10.73 9.97 4.60
CA TRP A 383 -10.27 10.90 3.56
C TRP A 383 -11.33 11.93 3.20
N TYR A 384 -12.61 11.53 3.11
CA TYR A 384 -13.69 12.49 2.95
C TYR A 384 -13.74 13.49 4.11
N ALA A 385 -13.73 12.99 5.35
CA ALA A 385 -13.84 13.83 6.54
C ALA A 385 -12.71 14.87 6.61
N GLU A 386 -11.46 14.44 6.42
CA GLU A 386 -10.30 15.32 6.40
C GLU A 386 -10.34 16.32 5.24
N ALA A 387 -10.55 15.82 4.02
CA ALA A 387 -10.51 16.63 2.81
C ALA A 387 -11.57 17.74 2.83
N GLN A 388 -12.80 17.42 3.23
CA GLN A 388 -13.90 18.37 3.33
C GLN A 388 -13.58 19.46 4.36
N ALA A 389 -13.07 19.07 5.54
CA ALA A 389 -12.73 20.05 6.58
C ALA A 389 -11.58 20.98 6.18
N ARG A 390 -10.57 20.45 5.44
CA ARG A 390 -9.46 21.27 4.91
C ARG A 390 -9.92 22.20 3.78
N ALA A 391 -10.80 21.72 2.90
CA ALA A 391 -11.30 22.51 1.78
C ALA A 391 -12.18 23.67 2.22
N GLU A 392 -13.05 23.46 3.21
CA GLU A 392 -14.04 24.44 3.66
C GLU A 392 -13.64 25.19 4.93
N GLY A 393 -12.54 24.80 5.59
CA GLY A 393 -12.07 25.41 6.84
C GLY A 393 -12.90 25.05 8.07
N THR A 394 -13.97 24.26 7.91
CA THR A 394 -14.85 23.79 8.97
C THR A 394 -15.42 22.42 8.62
N PRO A 395 -15.51 21.48 9.58
CA PRO A 395 -16.07 20.16 9.31
C PRO A 395 -17.60 20.22 9.19
N SER A 396 -18.14 19.54 8.18
CA SER A 396 -19.58 19.34 8.01
C SER A 396 -20.12 18.27 8.97
N SER A 397 -21.47 18.18 9.12
CA SER A 397 -22.12 17.08 9.86
C SER A 397 -21.73 15.71 9.28
N MET A 398 -21.72 15.58 7.95
CA MET A 398 -21.32 14.35 7.29
C MET A 398 -19.84 13.98 7.56
N ALA A 399 -18.94 14.98 7.66
CA ALA A 399 -17.56 14.73 8.03
C ALA A 399 -17.45 14.14 9.44
N TYR A 400 -18.20 14.69 10.41
CA TYR A 400 -18.29 14.11 11.76
C TYR A 400 -18.91 12.71 11.76
N GLU A 401 -19.95 12.46 10.98
CA GLU A 401 -20.54 11.14 10.85
C GLU A 401 -19.53 10.12 10.32
N CYS A 402 -18.75 10.47 9.30
CA CYS A 402 -17.74 9.61 8.70
C CYS A 402 -16.66 9.19 9.71
N ILE A 403 -16.00 10.15 10.36
CA ILE A 403 -14.98 9.83 11.36
C ILE A 403 -15.57 9.06 12.55
N ASN A 404 -16.78 9.42 13.00
CA ASN A 404 -17.40 8.78 14.13
C ASN A 404 -17.85 7.33 13.84
N LYS A 405 -18.24 6.97 12.60
CA LYS A 405 -18.46 5.59 12.18
C LYS A 405 -17.20 4.74 12.44
N VAL A 406 -16.02 5.23 12.04
CA VAL A 406 -14.74 4.53 12.24
C VAL A 406 -14.38 4.45 13.73
N ARG A 407 -14.49 5.56 14.47
CA ARG A 407 -14.21 5.63 15.91
C ARG A 407 -15.10 4.68 16.73
N ASN A 408 -16.39 4.67 16.46
CA ASN A 408 -17.34 3.80 17.16
C ASN A 408 -17.04 2.31 16.93
N ARG A 409 -16.69 1.93 15.69
CA ARG A 409 -16.24 0.58 15.38
C ARG A 409 -14.97 0.21 16.17
N ALA A 410 -14.06 1.18 16.37
CA ALA A 410 -12.84 1.02 17.16
C ALA A 410 -13.09 1.03 18.70
N GLY A 411 -14.35 1.18 19.14
CA GLY A 411 -14.72 1.28 20.55
C GLY A 411 -14.45 2.66 21.18
N LEU A 412 -14.23 3.70 20.37
CA LEU A 412 -13.96 5.05 20.83
C LEU A 412 -15.22 5.90 20.85
N ALA A 413 -15.26 6.87 21.76
CA ALA A 413 -16.31 7.87 21.80
C ALA A 413 -16.30 8.75 20.54
N ASN A 414 -17.44 9.34 20.21
CA ASN A 414 -17.53 10.35 19.16
C ASN A 414 -16.52 11.46 19.39
N LEU A 415 -15.97 11.96 18.28
CA LEU A 415 -15.09 13.15 18.32
C LEU A 415 -15.89 14.34 18.83
N THR A 416 -15.25 15.14 19.69
CA THR A 416 -15.88 16.34 20.26
C THR A 416 -16.34 17.28 19.13
N ALA A 417 -17.60 17.68 19.17
CA ALA A 417 -18.16 18.61 18.21
C ALA A 417 -17.60 20.04 18.39
N GLY A 418 -17.61 20.84 17.32
CA GLY A 418 -17.21 22.25 17.34
C GLY A 418 -15.71 22.48 17.14
N LEU A 419 -14.95 21.49 16.68
CA LEU A 419 -13.56 21.68 16.24
C LEU A 419 -13.53 22.60 15.00
N ASN A 420 -12.49 23.41 14.90
CA ASN A 420 -12.18 24.11 13.65
C ASN A 420 -11.64 23.12 12.61
N GLY A 421 -11.55 23.54 11.35
CA GLY A 421 -11.15 22.66 10.24
C GLY A 421 -9.75 22.06 10.43
N ALA A 422 -8.80 22.79 10.99
CA ALA A 422 -7.43 22.32 11.19
C ALA A 422 -7.34 21.23 12.27
N ASP A 423 -7.96 21.48 13.44
CA ASP A 423 -7.96 20.51 14.54
C ASP A 423 -8.75 19.26 14.20
N PHE A 424 -9.85 19.41 13.46
CA PHE A 424 -10.63 18.28 12.98
C PHE A 424 -9.83 17.45 11.96
N ALA A 425 -9.17 18.09 10.99
CA ALA A 425 -8.33 17.40 10.01
C ALA A 425 -7.17 16.67 10.68
N GLU A 426 -6.57 17.24 11.72
CA GLU A 426 -5.54 16.57 12.52
C GLU A 426 -6.08 15.31 13.20
N ALA A 427 -7.29 15.38 13.77
CA ALA A 427 -7.96 14.21 14.35
C ALA A 427 -8.22 13.12 13.29
N CYS A 428 -8.57 13.50 12.05
CA CYS A 428 -8.74 12.53 10.94
C CYS A 428 -7.41 11.85 10.56
N VAL A 429 -6.31 12.60 10.45
CA VAL A 429 -4.98 12.06 10.18
C VAL A 429 -4.55 11.06 11.26
N GLN A 430 -4.80 11.40 12.52
CA GLN A 430 -4.46 10.52 13.63
C GLN A 430 -5.34 9.28 13.66
N GLU A 431 -6.65 9.43 13.40
CA GLU A 431 -7.58 8.30 13.31
C GLU A 431 -7.21 7.35 12.17
N HIS A 432 -6.79 7.89 11.00
CA HIS A 432 -6.29 7.11 9.88
C HIS A 432 -5.01 6.35 10.25
N GLY A 433 -4.09 7.00 10.95
CA GLY A 433 -2.88 6.35 11.44
C GLY A 433 -3.17 5.14 12.34
N TRP A 434 -4.14 5.23 13.24
CA TRP A 434 -4.56 4.09 14.07
C TRP A 434 -5.29 3.01 13.25
N GLU A 435 -6.01 3.43 12.21
CA GLU A 435 -6.79 2.52 11.36
C GLU A 435 -5.90 1.66 10.46
N VAL A 436 -4.75 2.17 10.00
CA VAL A 436 -3.80 1.48 9.13
C VAL A 436 -2.53 1.04 9.84
N ALA A 437 -2.46 1.14 11.16
CA ALA A 437 -1.26 0.92 11.97
C ALA A 437 -0.48 -0.34 11.57
N GLY A 438 0.77 -0.17 11.16
CA GLY A 438 1.68 -1.24 10.75
C GLY A 438 1.28 -1.94 9.45
N TYR A 439 0.13 -1.62 8.85
CA TYR A 439 -0.35 -2.32 7.66
C TYR A 439 0.34 -1.78 6.40
N TRP A 440 1.59 -2.22 6.19
CA TRP A 440 2.42 -1.82 5.06
C TRP A 440 1.83 -2.07 3.66
N PRO A 441 0.86 -3.02 3.43
CA PRO A 441 0.20 -3.17 2.14
C PRO A 441 -0.78 -2.04 1.80
N ALA A 442 -1.20 -1.21 2.74
CA ALA A 442 -2.12 -0.09 2.45
C ALA A 442 -1.59 0.79 1.32
N LEU A 443 -2.47 1.29 0.46
CA LEU A 443 -2.11 2.23 -0.60
C LEU A 443 -1.56 3.54 -0.02
N VAL A 444 -2.13 3.97 1.10
CA VAL A 444 -1.69 5.14 1.88
C VAL A 444 -1.33 4.64 3.27
N THR A 445 -0.04 4.50 3.55
CA THR A 445 0.49 4.08 4.85
C THR A 445 0.58 5.26 5.81
N ARG A 446 0.84 5.01 7.09
CA ARG A 446 1.10 6.06 8.07
C ARG A 446 2.25 6.99 7.62
N ARG A 447 3.30 6.44 7.02
CA ARG A 447 4.41 7.22 6.44
C ARG A 447 3.92 8.22 5.38
N ASP A 448 2.99 7.81 4.53
CA ASP A 448 2.48 8.66 3.45
C ASP A 448 1.67 9.83 4.01
N ASP A 449 0.92 9.61 5.10
CA ASP A 449 0.26 10.69 5.83
C ASP A 449 1.27 11.68 6.42
N LEU A 450 2.29 11.19 7.13
CA LEU A 450 3.33 12.04 7.71
C LEU A 450 4.09 12.83 6.65
N MET A 451 4.33 12.23 5.48
CA MET A 451 4.94 12.90 4.33
C MET A 451 4.07 14.06 3.83
N ARG A 452 2.79 13.80 3.52
CA ARG A 452 1.90 14.83 2.94
C ARG A 452 1.62 15.98 3.88
N ILE A 453 1.60 15.75 5.21
CA ILE A 453 1.46 16.80 6.21
C ILE A 453 2.80 17.40 6.67
N ASN A 454 3.91 17.04 6.00
CA ASN A 454 5.26 17.56 6.21
C ASN A 454 5.79 17.33 7.64
N ARG A 455 5.61 16.11 8.19
CA ARG A 455 6.05 15.75 9.56
C ARG A 455 7.20 14.75 9.63
N LEU A 456 7.79 14.34 8.49
CA LEU A 456 8.89 13.36 8.51
C LEU A 456 10.15 13.89 9.17
N GLU A 457 10.45 15.20 9.09
CA GLU A 457 11.56 15.81 9.84
C GLU A 457 11.34 15.74 11.36
N GLN A 458 10.12 16.00 11.81
CA GLN A 458 9.77 15.87 13.22
C GLN A 458 9.96 14.44 13.72
N LEU A 459 9.52 13.46 12.91
CA LEU A 459 9.71 12.04 13.22
C LEU A 459 11.20 11.67 13.25
N PHE A 460 11.98 12.09 12.25
CA PHE A 460 13.44 11.89 12.24
C PHE A 460 14.09 12.39 13.54
N ASN A 461 13.76 13.61 13.98
CA ASN A 461 14.30 14.18 15.20
C ASN A 461 13.86 13.40 16.45
N SER A 462 12.63 12.91 16.49
CA SER A 462 12.11 12.06 17.57
C SER A 462 12.86 10.75 17.66
N ARG A 463 13.07 10.06 16.52
CA ARG A 463 13.83 8.81 16.45
C ARG A 463 15.30 9.01 16.82
N LYS A 464 15.92 10.10 16.36
CA LYS A 464 17.30 10.42 16.72
C LYS A 464 17.48 10.67 18.21
N ALA A 465 16.49 11.26 18.86
CA ALA A 465 16.50 11.47 20.31
C ALA A 465 16.30 10.16 21.09
N ASN A 466 15.57 9.21 20.53
CA ASN A 466 15.28 7.88 21.09
C ASN A 466 14.99 7.93 22.61
N ALA A 467 14.03 8.76 23.00
CA ALA A 467 13.72 8.97 24.42
C ALA A 467 13.13 7.68 25.04
N PRO A 468 13.53 7.33 26.28
CA PRO A 468 12.98 6.17 26.97
C PRO A 468 11.45 6.27 27.18
N ILE A 469 10.74 5.16 26.97
CA ILE A 469 9.28 5.06 27.06
C ILE A 469 8.90 4.07 28.16
N THR A 470 8.13 4.50 29.15
CA THR A 470 7.58 3.62 30.16
C THR A 470 6.34 2.92 29.63
N VAL A 471 6.40 1.62 29.40
CA VAL A 471 5.34 0.79 28.82
C VAL A 471 4.46 0.12 29.88
N ALA A 472 5.05 -0.22 31.03
CA ALA A 472 4.37 -0.80 32.18
C ALA A 472 5.02 -0.30 33.48
N PRO A 473 4.40 -0.50 34.66
CA PRO A 473 5.00 -0.13 35.94
C PRO A 473 6.38 -0.77 36.12
N GLY A 474 7.42 0.07 36.17
CA GLY A 474 8.83 -0.36 36.32
C GLY A 474 9.50 -0.86 35.03
N VAL A 475 8.83 -0.84 33.89
CA VAL A 475 9.36 -1.26 32.59
C VAL A 475 9.51 -0.05 31.67
N THR A 476 10.75 0.27 31.32
CA THR A 476 11.08 1.39 30.41
C THR A 476 11.98 0.88 29.29
N LEU A 477 11.61 1.16 28.04
CA LEU A 477 12.26 0.67 26.83
C LEU A 477 12.61 1.84 25.90
N GLN A 478 13.42 1.55 24.89
CA GLN A 478 13.76 2.44 23.77
C GLN A 478 13.64 1.65 22.47
N GLU A 479 13.47 2.37 21.35
CA GLU A 479 13.45 1.74 20.04
C GLU A 479 14.81 1.07 19.73
N SER A 480 14.77 -0.07 19.04
CA SER A 480 15.95 -0.87 18.73
C SER A 480 16.70 -0.36 17.50
N VAL A 481 16.02 0.22 16.51
CA VAL A 481 16.66 0.85 15.35
C VAL A 481 17.04 2.28 15.71
N LEU A 482 18.34 2.55 15.61
CA LEU A 482 18.92 3.84 15.98
C LEU A 482 19.26 4.65 14.73
N VAL A 483 18.92 5.94 14.73
CA VAL A 483 19.46 6.88 13.75
C VAL A 483 20.91 7.15 14.08
N PRO A 484 21.90 6.82 13.21
CA PRO A 484 23.32 7.04 13.50
C PRO A 484 23.64 8.51 13.80
N ASP A 485 24.59 8.77 14.70
CA ASP A 485 24.94 10.13 15.14
C ASP A 485 25.36 11.06 13.99
N ASN A 486 26.04 10.52 12.98
CA ASN A 486 26.51 11.24 11.81
C ASN A 486 25.41 11.48 10.75
N VAL A 487 24.22 10.89 10.90
CA VAL A 487 23.09 11.11 10.00
C VAL A 487 22.39 12.41 10.41
N VAL A 488 22.24 13.29 9.44
CA VAL A 488 21.54 14.58 9.61
C VAL A 488 20.41 14.70 8.60
N TRP A 489 19.38 15.41 8.96
CA TRP A 489 18.26 15.69 8.04
C TRP A 489 18.73 16.51 6.83
N GLN A 490 18.38 16.05 5.63
CA GLN A 490 18.79 16.65 4.34
C GLN A 490 17.58 17.00 3.46
N GLY A 491 16.41 17.24 4.05
CA GLY A 491 15.20 17.56 3.30
C GLY A 491 14.79 16.39 2.39
N GLU A 492 14.60 16.67 1.11
CA GLU A 492 14.15 15.64 0.14
C GLU A 492 15.02 14.39 0.08
N LYS A 493 16.33 14.51 0.32
CA LYS A 493 17.24 13.36 0.34
C LYS A 493 16.99 12.41 1.51
N SER A 494 16.41 12.91 2.60
CA SER A 494 16.00 12.07 3.73
C SER A 494 14.59 11.48 3.53
N ILE A 495 13.77 12.10 2.67
CA ILE A 495 12.39 11.69 2.40
C ILE A 495 12.31 10.63 1.30
N TYR A 496 13.08 10.82 0.22
CA TYR A 496 13.04 9.94 -0.94
C TYR A 496 14.18 8.91 -0.92
N LEU A 497 13.89 7.73 -1.46
CA LEU A 497 14.91 6.73 -1.75
C LEU A 497 15.90 7.22 -2.79
N PRO A 498 17.18 6.87 -2.68
CA PRO A 498 18.11 7.06 -3.78
C PRO A 498 17.69 6.19 -4.99
N TYR A 499 18.03 6.65 -6.20
CA TYR A 499 17.85 5.81 -7.38
C TYR A 499 18.78 4.60 -7.29
N PRO A 500 18.32 3.38 -7.68
CA PRO A 500 19.15 2.19 -7.60
C PRO A 500 20.44 2.34 -8.42
N ALA A 501 21.57 1.96 -7.82
CA ALA A 501 22.90 2.19 -8.42
C ALA A 501 23.06 1.62 -9.83
N LEU A 502 22.51 0.42 -10.10
CA LEU A 502 22.57 -0.19 -11.43
C LEU A 502 21.80 0.60 -12.48
N ASP A 503 20.59 1.08 -12.14
CA ASP A 503 19.78 1.88 -13.03
C ASP A 503 20.43 3.26 -13.28
N ALA A 504 21.04 3.88 -12.28
CA ALA A 504 21.76 5.13 -12.39
C ALA A 504 23.05 5.00 -13.23
N GLN A 505 23.65 3.82 -13.30
CA GLN A 505 24.77 3.55 -14.22
C GLN A 505 24.30 3.50 -15.66
N LEU A 506 23.11 2.94 -15.93
CA LEU A 506 22.55 2.82 -17.28
C LEU A 506 21.94 4.14 -17.76
N ASN A 507 21.20 4.84 -16.90
CA ASN A 507 20.57 6.12 -17.21
C ASN A 507 21.26 7.27 -16.46
N LYS A 508 22.08 8.05 -17.16
CA LYS A 508 22.84 9.19 -16.59
C LYS A 508 21.97 10.36 -16.13
N ASN A 509 20.67 10.36 -16.43
CA ASN A 509 19.73 11.35 -15.91
C ASN A 509 19.25 11.03 -14.50
N LEU A 510 19.46 9.81 -13.98
CA LEU A 510 19.13 9.42 -12.62
C LEU A 510 20.19 9.97 -11.64
N LYS A 511 20.09 11.26 -11.35
CA LYS A 511 20.99 11.97 -10.43
C LYS A 511 20.14 12.72 -9.40
N ARG A 512 20.59 12.65 -8.12
CA ARG A 512 19.99 13.43 -7.03
C ARG A 512 21.06 14.07 -6.19
#